data_b55d072d57922edd6d77a27fe6c1f32f
#
_entry.id   b55d072d57922edd6d77a27fe6c1f32f
#
_cell.length_a   1.000
_cell.length_b   1.000
_cell.length_c   1.000
_cell.angle_alpha   90.00
_cell.angle_beta   90.00
_cell.angle_gamma   90.00
#
_symmetry.space_group_name_H-M   'P 1'
#
loop_
_entity.id
_entity.type
_entity.pdbx_description
1 polymer ?
#
loop_
_entity_poly.entity_id
_entity_poly.type
_entity_poly.pdbx_seq_one_letter_code
_entity_poly.pdbx_strand_id
1 'polypeptide(L)'
;MAEGWARAIAAKLPVRNQFEFASAGLEAHGLNPRAVAVMAENGIDITSQTSDVLTDAMLAEADLVISVCTHADERCPLLPAGTLKRHMPFDDPAAAIGEESEIKACFQNVCERIRVEIEILVHELAAKKL
;
A
#
# COMPACT_ATOMS: atom_id res chain seq x y z
N MET A 1 -1.85 -4.39 -1.32
CA MET A 1 -3.18 -3.94 -0.83
C MET A 1 -3.28 -2.42 -0.67
N ALA A 2 -2.31 -1.78 -0.06
CA ALA A 2 -2.37 -0.33 0.17
C ALA A 2 -2.51 0.49 -1.12
N GLU A 3 -1.77 0.18 -2.16
CA GLU A 3 -1.90 0.85 -3.47
C GLU A 3 -3.32 0.70 -4.03
N GLY A 4 -3.90 -0.50 -3.94
CA GLY A 4 -5.26 -0.75 -4.41
C GLY A 4 -6.30 0.10 -3.69
N TRP A 5 -6.20 0.20 -2.36
CA TRP A 5 -7.09 1.06 -1.57
C TRP A 5 -6.89 2.54 -1.92
N ALA A 6 -5.63 2.99 -2.04
CA ALA A 6 -5.33 4.38 -2.36
C ALA A 6 -5.93 4.79 -3.71
N ARG A 7 -5.76 3.96 -4.73
CA ARG A 7 -6.35 4.22 -6.06
C ARG A 7 -7.88 4.25 -6.02
N ALA A 8 -8.49 3.29 -5.32
CA ALA A 8 -9.96 3.21 -5.23
C ALA A 8 -10.56 4.39 -4.48
N ILE A 9 -9.94 4.80 -3.38
CA ILE A 9 -10.42 5.92 -2.58
C ILE A 9 -10.24 7.24 -3.33
N ALA A 10 -9.06 7.47 -3.91
CA ALA A 10 -8.78 8.69 -4.66
C ALA A 10 -9.67 8.84 -5.90
N ALA A 11 -10.05 7.73 -6.54
CA ALA A 11 -10.92 7.75 -7.72
C ALA A 11 -12.29 8.36 -7.46
N LYS A 12 -12.73 8.38 -6.20
CA LYS A 12 -14.02 8.93 -5.78
C LYS A 12 -13.94 10.41 -5.38
N LEU A 13 -12.74 10.99 -5.37
CA LEU A 13 -12.50 12.36 -4.93
C LEU A 13 -12.37 13.31 -6.13
N PRO A 14 -12.68 14.61 -5.97
CA PRO A 14 -12.52 15.60 -7.05
C PRO A 14 -11.08 15.73 -7.55
N VAL A 15 -10.10 15.41 -6.72
CA VAL A 15 -8.66 15.54 -7.02
C VAL A 15 -8.04 14.26 -7.58
N ARG A 16 -8.86 13.31 -8.03
CA ARG A 16 -8.40 11.98 -8.47
C ARG A 16 -7.28 11.98 -9.52
N ASN A 17 -7.28 12.99 -10.40
CA ASN A 17 -6.28 13.10 -11.46
C ASN A 17 -4.98 13.77 -11.00
N GLN A 18 -4.89 14.19 -9.75
CA GLN A 18 -3.72 14.86 -9.18
C GLN A 18 -2.80 13.91 -8.43
N PHE A 19 -3.20 12.64 -8.32
CA PHE A 19 -2.43 11.62 -7.62
C PHE A 19 -2.02 10.49 -8.55
N GLU A 20 -0.80 10.03 -8.35
CA GLU A 20 -0.30 8.81 -8.98
C GLU A 20 0.25 7.93 -7.86
N PHE A 21 -0.21 6.69 -7.82
CA PHE A 21 0.17 5.73 -6.79
C PHE A 21 0.96 4.60 -7.40
N ALA A 22 2.00 4.18 -6.69
CA ALA A 22 2.79 3.01 -7.05
C ALA A 22 3.21 2.28 -5.78
N SER A 23 3.52 1.01 -5.90
CA SER A 23 4.07 0.24 -4.80
C SER A 23 5.26 -0.58 -5.27
N ALA A 24 6.18 -0.85 -4.34
CA ALA A 24 7.36 -1.65 -4.60
C ALA A 24 7.82 -2.29 -3.30
N GLY A 25 8.63 -3.34 -3.42
CA GLY A 25 9.21 -4.02 -2.29
C GLY A 25 10.72 -4.11 -2.39
N LEU A 26 11.35 -4.58 -1.33
CA LEU A 26 12.79 -4.85 -1.35
C LEU A 26 13.09 -6.10 -2.18
N GLU A 27 12.10 -7.00 -2.33
CA GLU A 27 12.16 -8.19 -3.14
C GLU A 27 10.84 -8.33 -3.90
N ALA A 28 10.87 -8.94 -5.09
CA ALA A 28 9.68 -9.17 -5.88
C ALA A 28 9.24 -10.63 -5.71
N HIS A 29 8.10 -10.84 -5.06
CA HIS A 29 7.54 -12.17 -4.78
C HIS A 29 6.24 -12.47 -5.54
N GLY A 30 5.81 -11.55 -6.42
CA GLY A 30 4.53 -11.65 -7.10
C GLY A 30 3.37 -11.22 -6.20
N LEU A 31 2.16 -11.29 -6.74
CA LEU A 31 0.95 -10.98 -5.98
C LEU A 31 0.55 -12.17 -5.13
N ASN A 32 0.25 -11.92 -3.85
CA ASN A 32 -0.25 -12.96 -2.97
C ASN A 32 -1.71 -13.27 -3.32
N PRO A 33 -2.06 -14.54 -3.63
CA PRO A 33 -3.45 -14.89 -4.00
C PRO A 33 -4.48 -14.55 -2.92
N ARG A 34 -4.11 -14.65 -1.65
CA ARG A 34 -5.03 -14.30 -0.56
C ARG A 34 -5.26 -12.80 -0.49
N ALA A 35 -4.25 -11.99 -0.79
CA ALA A 35 -4.40 -10.54 -0.88
C ALA A 35 -5.34 -10.17 -2.04
N VAL A 36 -5.16 -10.80 -3.19
CA VAL A 36 -6.05 -10.61 -4.35
C VAL A 36 -7.49 -10.95 -3.97
N ALA A 37 -7.71 -12.08 -3.31
CA ALA A 37 -9.03 -12.53 -2.92
C ALA A 37 -9.71 -11.60 -1.93
N VAL A 38 -9.01 -11.14 -0.89
CA VAL A 38 -9.60 -10.26 0.12
C VAL A 38 -9.90 -8.87 -0.44
N MET A 39 -9.06 -8.37 -1.35
CA MET A 39 -9.34 -7.10 -2.03
C MET A 39 -10.57 -7.23 -2.94
N ALA A 40 -10.71 -8.35 -3.65
CA ALA A 40 -11.89 -8.62 -4.48
C ALA A 40 -13.18 -8.68 -3.65
N GLU A 41 -13.12 -9.25 -2.44
CA GLU A 41 -14.27 -9.25 -1.52
C GLU A 41 -14.71 -7.83 -1.15
N ASN A 42 -13.79 -6.86 -1.21
CA ASN A 42 -14.06 -5.44 -0.95
C ASN A 42 -14.34 -4.65 -2.23
N GLY A 43 -14.52 -5.33 -3.35
CA GLY A 43 -14.84 -4.70 -4.64
C GLY A 43 -13.63 -4.09 -5.35
N ILE A 44 -12.42 -4.46 -4.97
CA ILE A 44 -11.20 -3.92 -5.55
C ILE A 44 -10.41 -5.03 -6.25
N ASP A 45 -10.16 -4.84 -7.56
CA ASP A 45 -9.37 -5.75 -8.36
C ASP A 45 -7.91 -5.25 -8.40
N ILE A 46 -7.00 -6.03 -7.81
CA ILE A 46 -5.56 -5.74 -7.84
C ILE A 46 -4.79 -6.67 -8.76
N THR A 47 -5.47 -7.45 -9.59
CA THR A 47 -4.80 -8.44 -10.48
C THR A 47 -3.90 -7.77 -11.52
N SER A 48 -4.13 -6.51 -11.84
CA SER A 48 -3.30 -5.74 -12.77
C SER A 48 -2.07 -5.10 -12.11
N GLN A 49 -1.98 -5.13 -10.79
CA GLN A 49 -0.80 -4.62 -10.08
C GLN A 49 0.36 -5.57 -10.25
N THR A 50 1.57 -5.02 -10.26
CA THR A 50 2.80 -5.78 -10.39
C THR A 50 3.56 -5.81 -9.08
N SER A 51 4.40 -6.84 -8.91
CA SER A 51 5.32 -6.94 -7.79
C SER A 51 6.68 -6.46 -8.26
N ASP A 52 7.01 -5.22 -7.93
CA ASP A 52 8.23 -4.58 -8.43
C ASP A 52 9.25 -4.41 -7.31
N VAL A 53 10.52 -4.48 -7.68
CA VAL A 53 11.62 -4.14 -6.77
C VAL A 53 11.80 -2.63 -6.75
N LEU A 54 11.96 -2.06 -5.55
CA LEU A 54 12.19 -0.63 -5.38
C LEU A 54 13.47 -0.19 -6.09
N THR A 55 13.39 0.88 -6.88
CA THR A 55 14.53 1.45 -7.60
C THR A 55 14.80 2.89 -7.16
N ASP A 56 16.01 3.37 -7.41
CA ASP A 56 16.37 4.75 -7.14
C ASP A 56 15.54 5.72 -7.98
N ALA A 57 15.18 5.33 -9.21
CA ALA A 57 14.32 6.13 -10.08
C ALA A 57 12.92 6.33 -9.47
N MET A 58 12.35 5.28 -8.89
CA MET A 58 11.05 5.37 -8.20
C MET A 58 11.11 6.35 -7.04
N LEU A 59 12.18 6.29 -6.24
CA LEU A 59 12.37 7.21 -5.11
C LEU A 59 12.57 8.65 -5.57
N ALA A 60 13.28 8.85 -6.68
CA ALA A 60 13.54 10.18 -7.21
C ALA A 60 12.26 10.87 -7.71
N GLU A 61 11.30 10.09 -8.22
CA GLU A 61 10.03 10.60 -8.75
C GLU A 61 8.97 10.80 -7.67
N ALA A 62 9.14 10.17 -6.51
CA ALA A 62 8.13 10.22 -5.46
C ALA A 62 8.14 11.55 -4.71
N ASP A 63 6.96 12.10 -4.45
CA ASP A 63 6.77 13.23 -3.56
C ASP A 63 6.62 12.79 -2.11
N LEU A 64 5.99 11.63 -1.90
CA LEU A 64 5.80 11.02 -0.60
C LEU A 64 6.07 9.52 -0.69
N VAL A 65 6.93 9.03 0.19
CA VAL A 65 7.24 7.59 0.32
C VAL A 65 6.65 7.09 1.64
N ILE A 66 5.89 6.00 1.55
CA ILE A 66 5.26 5.39 2.72
C ILE A 66 5.80 3.97 2.86
N SER A 67 6.43 3.68 4.00
CA SER A 67 6.86 2.33 4.33
C SER A 67 5.78 1.64 5.15
N VAL A 68 5.39 0.43 4.75
CA VAL A 68 4.27 -0.30 5.37
C VAL A 68 4.70 -1.57 6.11
N CYS A 69 5.89 -2.08 5.86
CA CYS A 69 6.43 -3.23 6.57
C CYS A 69 7.10 -2.80 7.87
N THR A 70 7.07 -3.65 8.89
CA THR A 70 7.71 -3.35 10.17
C THR A 70 9.21 -3.13 10.06
N HIS A 71 9.87 -3.76 9.08
CA HIS A 71 11.32 -3.67 8.86
C HIS A 71 11.72 -2.83 7.65
N ALA A 72 10.77 -2.37 6.84
CA ALA A 72 11.07 -1.61 5.62
C ALA A 72 11.75 -0.27 5.92
N ASP A 73 11.45 0.34 7.07
CA ASP A 73 12.04 1.60 7.48
C ASP A 73 13.55 1.48 7.71
N GLU A 74 13.98 0.38 8.32
CA GLU A 74 15.41 0.11 8.59
C GLU A 74 16.20 -0.21 7.32
N ARG A 75 15.55 -0.79 6.32
CA ARG A 75 16.17 -1.28 5.08
C ARG A 75 15.97 -0.36 3.89
N CYS A 76 15.20 0.70 4.08
CA CYS A 76 14.92 1.65 3.00
C CYS A 76 16.17 2.48 2.69
N PRO A 77 16.54 2.65 1.41
CA PRO A 77 17.68 3.51 1.06
C PRO A 77 17.38 4.97 1.40
N LEU A 78 18.45 5.78 1.44
CA LEU A 78 18.32 7.21 1.69
C LEU A 78 17.44 7.86 0.61
N LEU A 79 16.51 8.71 1.04
CA LEU A 79 15.63 9.42 0.15
C LEU A 79 16.30 10.70 -0.38
N PRO A 80 15.95 11.14 -1.60
CA PRO A 80 16.40 12.44 -2.10
C PRO A 80 15.92 13.58 -1.18
N ALA A 81 16.69 14.67 -1.15
CA ALA A 81 16.31 15.85 -0.41
C ALA A 81 14.96 16.38 -0.91
N GLY A 82 14.07 16.73 0.02
CA GLY A 82 12.74 17.23 -0.30
C GLY A 82 11.65 16.14 -0.42
N THR A 83 12.03 14.88 -0.44
CA THR A 83 11.05 13.79 -0.45
C THR A 83 10.52 13.57 0.97
N LEU A 84 9.20 13.60 1.13
CA LEU A 84 8.56 13.32 2.40
C LEU A 84 8.51 11.81 2.65
N LYS A 85 8.63 11.41 3.92
CA LYS A 85 8.56 10.01 4.32
C LYS A 85 7.59 9.84 5.47
N ARG A 86 6.76 8.80 5.40
CA ARG A 86 5.91 8.34 6.51
C ARG A 86 6.13 6.85 6.71
N HIS A 87 6.10 6.43 7.96
CA HIS A 87 6.12 5.02 8.32
C HIS A 87 4.76 4.64 8.87
N MET A 88 4.06 3.75 8.17
CA MET A 88 2.72 3.27 8.52
C MET A 88 2.76 1.74 8.58
N PRO A 89 3.34 1.16 9.67
CA PRO A 89 3.55 -0.27 9.72
C PRO A 89 2.25 -1.05 9.87
N PHE A 90 2.14 -2.13 9.11
CA PHE A 90 1.06 -3.11 9.22
C PHE A 90 1.66 -4.49 9.41
N ASP A 91 0.99 -5.33 10.17
CA ASP A 91 1.38 -6.73 10.29
C ASP A 91 1.32 -7.40 8.92
N ASP A 92 2.30 -8.25 8.63
CA ASP A 92 2.31 -8.98 7.37
C ASP A 92 1.43 -10.22 7.48
N PRO A 93 0.25 -10.25 6.84
CA PRO A 93 -0.65 -11.38 6.95
C PRO A 93 -0.11 -12.64 6.24
N ALA A 94 0.86 -12.47 5.33
CA ALA A 94 1.51 -13.61 4.68
C ALA A 94 2.35 -14.44 5.66
N ALA A 95 2.73 -13.87 6.80
CA ALA A 95 3.45 -14.57 7.86
C ALA A 95 2.50 -15.34 8.79
N ALA A 96 1.18 -15.23 8.64
CA ALA A 96 0.21 -15.89 9.48
C ALA A 96 0.31 -17.42 9.31
N ILE A 97 0.21 -18.12 10.44
CA ILE A 97 0.20 -19.58 10.49
C ILE A 97 -1.09 -20.06 11.16
N GLY A 98 -1.48 -21.30 10.87
CA GLY A 98 -2.69 -21.88 11.43
C GLY A 98 -3.57 -22.49 10.34
N GLU A 99 -4.86 -22.66 10.66
CA GLU A 99 -5.82 -23.16 9.69
C GLU A 99 -6.19 -22.10 8.65
N GLU A 100 -6.71 -22.55 7.51
CA GLU A 100 -7.06 -21.65 6.40
C GLU A 100 -8.02 -20.54 6.82
N SER A 101 -9.00 -20.85 7.69
CA SER A 101 -9.95 -19.87 8.20
C SER A 101 -9.27 -18.79 9.06
N GLU A 102 -8.25 -19.18 9.83
CA GLU A 102 -7.48 -18.24 10.68
C GLU A 102 -6.62 -17.33 9.82
N ILE A 103 -5.98 -17.89 8.79
CA ILE A 103 -5.15 -17.14 7.85
C ILE A 103 -6.02 -16.15 7.08
N LYS A 104 -7.20 -16.58 6.61
CA LYS A 104 -8.15 -15.71 5.91
C LYS A 104 -8.59 -14.56 6.79
N ALA A 105 -8.92 -14.83 8.05
CA ALA A 105 -9.31 -13.78 9.00
C ALA A 105 -8.20 -12.77 9.21
N CYS A 106 -6.94 -13.21 9.25
CA CYS A 106 -5.78 -12.34 9.36
C CYS A 106 -5.68 -11.39 8.16
N PHE A 107 -5.84 -11.91 6.94
CA PHE A 107 -5.86 -11.07 5.73
C PHE A 107 -7.00 -10.06 5.75
N GLN A 108 -8.18 -10.48 6.18
CA GLN A 108 -9.35 -9.59 6.28
C GLN A 108 -9.12 -8.47 7.29
N ASN A 109 -8.56 -8.78 8.45
CA ASN A 109 -8.28 -7.78 9.50
C ASN A 109 -7.22 -6.78 9.06
N VAL A 110 -6.13 -7.24 8.45
CA VAL A 110 -5.08 -6.36 7.95
C VAL A 110 -5.61 -5.49 6.82
N CYS A 111 -6.39 -6.07 5.91
CA CYS A 111 -7.02 -5.33 4.81
C CYS A 111 -7.87 -4.17 5.33
N GLU A 112 -8.69 -4.40 6.35
CA GLU A 112 -9.53 -3.36 6.95
C GLU A 112 -8.70 -2.27 7.63
N ARG A 113 -7.64 -2.64 8.34
CA ARG A 113 -6.75 -1.66 8.97
C ARG A 113 -6.06 -0.79 7.92
N ILE A 114 -5.60 -1.40 6.83
CA ILE A 114 -5.01 -0.67 5.72
C ILE A 114 -6.02 0.30 5.11
N ARG A 115 -7.26 -0.15 4.89
CA ARG A 115 -8.32 0.70 4.36
C ARG A 115 -8.51 1.96 5.21
N VAL A 116 -8.66 1.80 6.51
CA VAL A 116 -8.89 2.92 7.44
C VAL A 116 -7.73 3.93 7.38
N GLU A 117 -6.50 3.44 7.47
CA GLU A 117 -5.32 4.31 7.48
C GLU A 117 -5.09 5.01 6.13
N ILE A 118 -5.28 4.29 5.04
CA ILE A 118 -5.12 4.86 3.69
C ILE A 118 -6.24 5.86 3.39
N GLU A 119 -7.46 5.60 3.84
CA GLU A 119 -8.56 6.53 3.69
C GLU A 119 -8.26 7.87 4.37
N ILE A 120 -7.76 7.84 5.61
CA ILE A 120 -7.34 9.04 6.33
C ILE A 120 -6.24 9.77 5.57
N LEU A 121 -5.21 9.04 5.12
CA LEU A 121 -4.09 9.62 4.39
C LEU A 121 -4.52 10.29 3.09
N VAL A 122 -5.32 9.61 2.28
CA VAL A 122 -5.76 10.15 0.98
C VAL A 122 -6.60 11.40 1.17
N HIS A 123 -7.49 11.42 2.16
CA HIS A 123 -8.28 12.60 2.46
C HIS A 123 -7.41 13.78 2.95
N GLU A 124 -6.38 13.53 3.75
CA GLU A 124 -5.42 14.57 4.14
C GLU A 124 -4.70 15.15 2.93
N LEU A 125 -4.22 14.29 2.02
CA LEU A 125 -3.51 14.72 0.82
C LEU A 125 -4.44 15.51 -0.12
N ALA A 126 -5.68 15.07 -0.27
CA ALA A 126 -6.68 15.76 -1.07
C ALA A 126 -6.97 17.16 -0.51
N ALA A 127 -7.08 17.29 0.79
CA ALA A 127 -7.31 18.58 1.46
C ALA A 127 -6.17 19.58 1.21
N LYS A 128 -4.93 19.10 1.14
CA LYS A 128 -3.76 19.93 0.86
C LYS A 128 -3.68 20.39 -0.59
N LYS A 129 -4.29 19.65 -1.52
CA LYS A 129 -4.29 19.98 -2.95
C LYS A 129 -5.44 20.90 -3.36
N LEU A 130 -6.41 21.06 -2.49
CA LEU A 130 -7.51 21.97 -2.68
C LEU A 130 -7.16 23.33 -2.07
#